data_2cab7bcc33d2b3533d168171c21fbafe
#
_entry.id   2cab7bcc33d2b3533d168171c21fbafe
#
_cell.length_a   1.000
_cell.length_b   1.000
_cell.length_c   1.000
_cell.angle_alpha   90.00
_cell.angle_beta   90.00
_cell.angle_gamma   90.00
#
_symmetry.space_group_name_H-M   'P 1'
#
loop_
_entity.id
_entity.type
_entity.pdbx_description
1 polymer ?
#
loop_
_entity_poly.entity_id
_entity_poly.type
_entity_poly.pdbx_seq_one_letter_code
_entity_poly.pdbx_strand_id
1 'polypeptide(L)'
;MSATYANALTALTPNAKWSMTNDTDYNTISWYSTDIAKPTQAACDAEIATLNANAANAACQQQASALLYATDWASIPDVASTTNNPYLTNQDEFIAYRNTVRKYAVNPVANPVFPTQPVAKWSA
;
A
#
# COMPACT_ATOMS: atom_id res chain seq x y z
N MET A 1 -2.12 2.91 -10.87
CA MET A 1 -2.01 2.10 -12.09
C MET A 1 -2.87 0.86 -11.94
N SER A 2 -3.68 0.55 -12.93
CA SER A 2 -4.59 -0.60 -12.89
C SER A 2 -3.95 -1.83 -13.52
N ALA A 3 -4.20 -3.00 -12.95
CA ALA A 3 -3.76 -4.27 -13.55
C ALA A 3 -4.51 -4.54 -14.85
N THR A 4 -3.86 -5.27 -15.76
CA THR A 4 -4.37 -5.59 -17.09
C THR A 4 -4.58 -7.09 -17.23
N TYR A 5 -5.19 -7.53 -18.34
CA TYR A 5 -5.30 -8.95 -18.67
C TYR A 5 -3.92 -9.59 -18.85
N ALA A 6 -2.94 -8.85 -19.37
CA ALA A 6 -1.58 -9.35 -19.45
C ALA A 6 -1.01 -9.66 -18.05
N ASN A 7 -1.25 -8.79 -17.09
CA ASN A 7 -0.85 -9.03 -15.69
C ASN A 7 -1.55 -10.25 -15.11
N ALA A 8 -2.86 -10.40 -15.37
CA ALA A 8 -3.63 -11.54 -14.88
C ALA A 8 -3.13 -12.86 -15.46
N LEU A 9 -2.86 -12.92 -16.76
CA LEU A 9 -2.34 -14.13 -17.41
C LEU A 9 -0.97 -14.49 -16.87
N THR A 10 -0.09 -13.51 -16.66
CA THR A 10 1.24 -13.75 -16.09
C THR A 10 1.14 -14.32 -14.67
N ALA A 11 0.18 -13.84 -13.87
CA ALA A 11 -0.02 -14.31 -12.51
C ALA A 11 -0.66 -15.71 -12.45
N LEU A 12 -1.69 -15.94 -13.28
CA LEU A 12 -2.44 -17.21 -13.27
C LEU A 12 -1.71 -18.34 -13.98
N THR A 13 -1.01 -18.02 -15.08
CA THR A 13 -0.36 -19.01 -15.93
C THR A 13 1.07 -18.56 -16.30
N PRO A 14 2.00 -18.55 -15.33
CA PRO A 14 3.33 -17.93 -15.54
C PRO A 14 4.18 -18.61 -16.64
N ASN A 15 3.90 -19.87 -16.95
CA ASN A 15 4.65 -20.63 -17.97
C ASN A 15 3.92 -20.76 -19.29
N ALA A 16 2.76 -20.12 -19.45
CA ALA A 16 1.97 -20.20 -20.66
C ALA A 16 2.54 -19.31 -21.77
N LYS A 17 2.25 -19.70 -23.02
CA LYS A 17 2.64 -18.94 -24.22
C LYS A 17 1.37 -18.31 -24.82
N TRP A 18 1.39 -17.01 -24.94
CA TRP A 18 0.28 -16.24 -25.48
C TRP A 18 0.76 -14.89 -26.00
N SER A 19 -0.07 -14.23 -26.78
CA SER A 19 0.13 -12.84 -27.20
C SER A 19 -1.17 -12.09 -27.11
N MET A 20 -1.11 -10.77 -27.16
CA MET A 20 -2.26 -9.92 -26.99
C MET A 20 -2.01 -8.58 -27.69
N THR A 21 -2.99 -8.09 -28.45
CA THR A 21 -2.85 -6.80 -29.14
C THR A 21 -3.36 -5.64 -28.30
N ASN A 22 -4.26 -5.91 -27.33
CA ASN A 22 -4.79 -4.89 -26.41
C ASN A 22 -4.95 -5.52 -25.02
N ASP A 23 -4.12 -5.08 -24.07
CA ASP A 23 -4.06 -5.67 -22.73
C ASP A 23 -5.29 -5.34 -21.86
N THR A 24 -6.18 -4.49 -22.32
CA THR A 24 -7.46 -4.20 -21.67
C THR A 24 -8.64 -4.91 -22.33
N ASP A 25 -8.41 -5.73 -23.36
CA ASP A 25 -9.44 -6.46 -24.08
C ASP A 25 -9.10 -7.96 -24.10
N TYR A 26 -9.82 -8.74 -23.28
CA TYR A 26 -9.64 -10.20 -23.19
C TYR A 26 -9.75 -10.88 -24.55
N ASN A 27 -10.61 -10.39 -25.46
CA ASN A 27 -10.86 -11.02 -26.75
C ASN A 27 -9.68 -10.91 -27.72
N THR A 28 -8.65 -10.12 -27.40
CA THR A 28 -7.46 -9.99 -28.24
C THR A 28 -6.38 -11.03 -27.89
N ILE A 29 -6.62 -11.91 -26.92
CA ILE A 29 -5.66 -12.93 -26.51
C ILE A 29 -5.54 -14.00 -27.60
N SER A 30 -4.31 -14.27 -28.04
CA SER A 30 -3.96 -15.42 -28.86
C SER A 30 -3.24 -16.43 -27.95
N TRP A 31 -3.84 -17.60 -27.76
CA TRP A 31 -3.34 -18.62 -26.82
C TRP A 31 -2.59 -19.71 -27.59
N TYR A 32 -1.33 -19.92 -27.24
CA TYR A 32 -0.45 -20.85 -27.94
C TYR A 32 -0.12 -22.10 -27.13
N SER A 33 -0.29 -22.07 -25.82
CA SER A 33 -0.01 -23.23 -24.96
C SER A 33 -1.01 -24.35 -25.23
N THR A 34 -0.49 -25.59 -25.32
CA THR A 34 -1.31 -26.79 -25.52
C THR A 34 -1.49 -27.60 -24.26
N ASP A 35 -0.60 -27.41 -23.28
CA ASP A 35 -0.53 -28.13 -22.00
C ASP A 35 -1.11 -27.33 -20.84
N ILE A 36 -1.37 -26.05 -21.04
CA ILE A 36 -1.95 -25.15 -20.04
C ILE A 36 -3.24 -24.60 -20.58
N ALA A 37 -4.34 -24.78 -19.85
CA ALA A 37 -5.65 -24.27 -20.26
C ALA A 37 -5.67 -22.74 -20.15
N LYS A 38 -6.26 -22.08 -21.17
CA LYS A 38 -6.48 -20.64 -21.18
C LYS A 38 -7.43 -20.26 -20.03
N PRO A 39 -7.04 -19.34 -19.13
CA PRO A 39 -7.99 -18.84 -18.11
C PRO A 39 -9.21 -18.18 -18.73
N THR A 40 -10.35 -18.33 -18.08
CA THR A 40 -11.58 -17.65 -18.52
C THR A 40 -11.47 -16.15 -18.26
N GLN A 41 -12.30 -15.37 -18.94
CA GLN A 41 -12.39 -13.91 -18.69
C GLN A 41 -12.75 -13.64 -17.22
N ALA A 42 -13.69 -14.41 -16.66
CA ALA A 42 -14.10 -14.26 -15.27
C ALA A 42 -12.93 -14.50 -14.29
N ALA A 43 -12.09 -15.52 -14.57
CA ALA A 43 -10.90 -15.80 -13.77
C ALA A 43 -9.88 -14.66 -13.88
N CYS A 44 -9.69 -14.11 -15.07
CA CYS A 44 -8.80 -12.96 -15.28
C CYS A 44 -9.34 -11.71 -14.57
N ASP A 45 -10.64 -11.45 -14.66
CA ASP A 45 -11.27 -10.30 -13.98
C ASP A 45 -11.12 -10.39 -12.46
N ALA A 46 -11.27 -11.59 -11.89
CA ALA A 46 -11.06 -11.82 -10.46
C ALA A 46 -9.61 -11.59 -10.06
N GLU A 47 -8.64 -12.04 -10.88
CA GLU A 47 -7.22 -11.83 -10.62
C GLU A 47 -6.84 -10.35 -10.73
N ILE A 48 -7.40 -9.62 -11.70
CA ILE A 48 -7.20 -8.17 -11.83
C ILE A 48 -7.66 -7.46 -10.56
N ALA A 49 -8.83 -7.83 -10.03
CA ALA A 49 -9.34 -7.25 -8.79
C ALA A 49 -8.40 -7.52 -7.60
N THR A 50 -7.86 -8.75 -7.51
CA THR A 50 -6.90 -9.14 -6.48
C THR A 50 -5.59 -8.34 -6.62
N LEU A 51 -5.05 -8.23 -7.83
CA LEU A 51 -3.82 -7.49 -8.10
C LEU A 51 -3.99 -6.00 -7.75
N ASN A 52 -5.12 -5.41 -8.09
CA ASN A 52 -5.42 -4.01 -7.77
C ASN A 52 -5.56 -3.80 -6.26
N ALA A 53 -6.21 -4.72 -5.55
CA ALA A 53 -6.35 -4.64 -4.10
C ALA A 53 -4.98 -4.76 -3.41
N ASN A 54 -4.14 -5.68 -3.87
CA ASN A 54 -2.79 -5.86 -3.31
C ASN A 54 -1.92 -4.63 -3.55
N ALA A 55 -2.01 -4.00 -4.73
CA ALA A 55 -1.28 -2.78 -5.05
C ALA A 55 -1.74 -1.61 -4.17
N ALA A 56 -3.06 -1.47 -3.94
CA ALA A 56 -3.62 -0.44 -3.08
C ALA A 56 -3.19 -0.63 -1.62
N ASN A 57 -3.19 -1.88 -1.14
CA ASN A 57 -2.73 -2.20 0.22
C ASN A 57 -1.24 -1.93 0.39
N ALA A 58 -0.41 -2.25 -0.61
CA ALA A 58 1.01 -1.95 -0.59
C ALA A 58 1.27 -0.45 -0.55
N ALA A 59 0.52 0.33 -1.33
CA ALA A 59 0.62 1.79 -1.34
C ALA A 59 0.25 2.38 0.03
N CYS A 60 -0.82 1.87 0.65
CA CYS A 60 -1.24 2.26 2.00
C CYS A 60 -0.13 2.00 3.01
N GLN A 61 0.47 0.80 2.97
CA GLN A 61 1.54 0.41 3.89
C GLN A 61 2.78 1.31 3.72
N GLN A 62 3.17 1.59 2.48
CA GLN A 62 4.30 2.49 2.19
C GLN A 62 4.04 3.88 2.71
N GLN A 63 2.83 4.41 2.50
CA GLN A 63 2.47 5.75 2.97
C GLN A 63 2.48 5.81 4.50
N ALA A 64 1.90 4.81 5.18
CA ALA A 64 1.91 4.73 6.63
C ALA A 64 3.34 4.66 7.18
N SER A 65 4.20 3.85 6.57
CA SER A 65 5.62 3.73 6.97
C SER A 65 6.36 5.05 6.83
N ALA A 66 6.11 5.78 5.74
CA ALA A 66 6.72 7.09 5.52
C ALA A 66 6.29 8.11 6.58
N LEU A 67 5.00 8.10 6.96
CA LEU A 67 4.47 8.99 8.00
C LEU A 67 5.05 8.64 9.38
N LEU A 68 5.22 7.35 9.68
CA LEU A 68 5.86 6.92 10.92
C LEU A 68 7.32 7.36 10.95
N TYR A 69 8.04 7.14 9.84
CA TYR A 69 9.44 7.57 9.75
C TYR A 69 9.59 9.07 9.97
N ALA A 70 8.71 9.87 9.37
CA ALA A 70 8.75 11.34 9.49
C ALA A 70 8.48 11.83 10.91
N THR A 71 7.85 11.00 11.76
CA THR A 71 7.51 11.37 13.15
C THR A 71 8.27 10.54 14.20
N ASP A 72 9.23 9.72 13.80
CA ASP A 72 10.01 8.91 14.74
C ASP A 72 10.74 9.78 15.79
N TRP A 73 11.21 10.96 15.39
CA TRP A 73 11.89 11.90 16.28
C TRP A 73 11.05 12.28 17.51
N ALA A 74 9.71 12.37 17.31
CA ALA A 74 8.81 12.77 18.40
C ALA A 74 8.61 11.66 19.44
N SER A 75 8.98 10.42 19.13
CA SER A 75 8.87 9.27 20.04
C SER A 75 10.13 9.03 20.87
N ILE A 76 11.20 9.77 20.61
CA ILE A 76 12.45 9.64 21.37
C ILE A 76 12.24 10.15 22.80
N PRO A 77 12.62 9.39 23.84
CA PRO A 77 12.28 9.76 25.22
C PRO A 77 12.80 11.13 25.67
N ASP A 78 13.99 11.54 25.23
CA ASP A 78 14.57 12.80 25.69
C ASP A 78 13.91 14.04 25.07
N VAL A 79 13.20 13.88 23.94
CA VAL A 79 12.58 15.03 23.24
C VAL A 79 11.48 15.67 24.10
N ALA A 80 10.82 14.90 24.96
CA ALA A 80 9.74 15.36 25.83
C ALA A 80 10.16 15.44 27.30
N SER A 81 11.43 15.25 27.61
CA SER A 81 11.91 15.33 28.98
C SER A 81 11.91 16.78 29.46
N THR A 82 11.24 17.03 30.60
CA THR A 82 11.16 18.36 31.19
C THR A 82 12.49 18.89 31.71
N THR A 83 13.52 18.02 31.78
CA THR A 83 14.87 18.43 32.14
C THR A 83 15.63 19.09 31.00
N ASN A 84 15.10 18.97 29.77
CA ASN A 84 15.67 19.60 28.57
C ASN A 84 15.01 20.94 28.30
N ASN A 85 15.71 21.82 27.61
CA ASN A 85 15.18 23.10 27.21
C ASN A 85 15.68 23.49 25.82
N PRO A 86 14.81 23.53 24.78
CA PRO A 86 13.37 23.25 24.89
C PRO A 86 13.06 21.75 24.92
N TYR A 87 11.88 21.42 25.40
CA TYR A 87 11.34 20.06 25.28
C TYR A 87 10.00 20.10 24.53
N LEU A 88 9.61 18.96 23.95
CA LEU A 88 8.35 18.84 23.23
C LEU A 88 7.19 18.72 24.23
N THR A 89 6.25 19.67 24.18
CA THR A 89 5.11 19.71 25.12
C THR A 89 3.93 18.86 24.69
N ASN A 90 3.86 18.47 23.41
CA ASN A 90 2.69 17.73 22.87
C ASN A 90 3.08 16.36 22.30
N GLN A 91 3.99 15.66 22.96
CA GLN A 91 4.37 14.29 22.55
C GLN A 91 3.15 13.36 22.51
N ASP A 92 2.19 13.54 23.41
CA ASP A 92 0.98 12.72 23.46
C ASP A 92 0.14 12.83 22.19
N GLU A 93 0.09 14.00 21.55
CA GLU A 93 -0.57 14.17 20.26
C GLU A 93 0.14 13.36 19.16
N PHE A 94 1.46 13.34 19.16
CA PHE A 94 2.24 12.53 18.21
C PHE A 94 2.06 11.04 18.47
N ILE A 95 2.00 10.62 19.72
CA ILE A 95 1.76 9.21 20.07
C ILE A 95 0.39 8.76 19.55
N ALA A 96 -0.66 9.55 19.76
CA ALA A 96 -2.00 9.25 19.27
C ALA A 96 -2.04 9.17 17.74
N TYR A 97 -1.41 10.14 17.06
CA TYR A 97 -1.28 10.15 15.61
C TYR A 97 -0.56 8.89 15.10
N ARG A 98 0.59 8.57 15.69
CA ARG A 98 1.40 7.41 15.30
C ARG A 98 0.66 6.09 15.53
N ASN A 99 -0.14 5.99 16.59
CA ASN A 99 -0.95 4.80 16.84
C ASN A 99 -1.98 4.57 15.72
N THR A 100 -2.63 5.64 15.25
CA THR A 100 -3.58 5.55 14.15
C THR A 100 -2.88 5.18 12.84
N VAL A 101 -1.75 5.81 12.54
CA VAL A 101 -0.97 5.52 11.33
C VAL A 101 -0.45 4.07 11.36
N ARG A 102 0.01 3.60 12.52
CA ARG A 102 0.54 2.23 12.67
C ARG A 102 -0.50 1.17 12.36
N LYS A 103 -1.77 1.42 12.63
CA LYS A 103 -2.85 0.50 12.28
C LYS A 103 -2.88 0.24 10.78
N TYR A 104 -2.66 1.27 9.97
CA TYR A 104 -2.61 1.14 8.51
C TYR A 104 -1.33 0.46 8.03
N ALA A 105 -0.22 0.60 8.76
CA ALA A 105 1.02 -0.10 8.42
C ALA A 105 0.91 -1.61 8.70
N VAL A 106 0.20 -1.99 9.76
CA VAL A 106 0.01 -3.39 10.16
C VAL A 106 -1.14 -4.03 9.39
N ASN A 107 -2.23 -3.30 9.20
CA ASN A 107 -3.44 -3.76 8.50
C ASN A 107 -3.80 -2.77 7.40
N PRO A 108 -3.08 -2.80 6.26
CA PRO A 108 -3.35 -1.84 5.18
C PRO A 108 -4.73 -2.03 4.56
N VAL A 109 -5.29 -0.93 4.08
CA VAL A 109 -6.59 -0.89 3.40
C VAL A 109 -6.45 -0.14 2.07
N ALA A 110 -7.42 -0.35 1.17
CA ALA A 110 -7.36 0.24 -0.17
C ALA A 110 -7.54 1.77 -0.15
N ASN A 111 -8.33 2.28 0.78
CA ASN A 111 -8.65 3.71 0.86
C ASN A 111 -8.41 4.22 2.28
N PRO A 112 -7.13 4.39 2.70
CA PRO A 112 -6.83 4.84 4.05
C PRO A 112 -7.19 6.32 4.21
N VAL A 113 -7.64 6.68 5.42
CA VAL A 113 -7.85 8.07 5.82
C VAL A 113 -6.87 8.36 6.96
N PHE A 114 -5.74 8.96 6.62
CA PHE A 114 -4.72 9.29 7.62
C PHE A 114 -5.12 10.55 8.39
N PRO A 115 -4.88 10.58 9.70
CA PRO A 115 -5.13 11.78 10.50
C PRO A 115 -4.17 12.90 10.11
N THR A 116 -4.51 14.13 10.49
CA THR A 116 -3.62 15.28 10.30
C THR A 116 -2.43 15.15 11.25
N GLN A 117 -1.22 15.32 10.71
CA GLN A 117 -0.02 15.28 11.53
C GLN A 117 0.01 16.46 12.51
N PRO A 118 0.27 16.21 13.79
CA PRO A 118 0.39 17.30 14.76
C PRO A 118 1.55 18.25 14.44
N VAL A 119 1.41 19.51 14.86
CA VAL A 119 2.49 20.48 14.80
C VAL A 119 3.23 20.48 16.13
N ALA A 120 4.55 20.39 16.08
CA ALA A 120 5.36 20.37 17.29
C ALA A 120 5.19 21.65 18.10
N LYS A 121 5.00 21.51 19.42
CA LYS A 121 4.91 22.60 20.38
C LYS A 121 6.03 22.48 21.38
N TRP A 122 6.87 23.49 21.44
CA TRP A 122 8.05 23.49 22.29
C TRP A 122 7.85 24.34 23.54
N SER A 123 8.56 23.99 24.59
CA SER A 123 8.45 24.65 25.90
C SER A 123 9.00 26.07 25.93
N ALA A 124 9.85 26.43 24.99
CA ALA A 124 10.46 27.76 24.96
C ALA A 124 10.45 28.35 23.56
#